data_638cfabfb68eab0198bc82a8c1c56126
#
_entry.id   638cfabfb68eab0198bc82a8c1c56126
#
_cell.length_a   1.000
_cell.length_b   1.000
_cell.length_c   1.000
_cell.angle_alpha   90.00
_cell.angle_beta   90.00
_cell.angle_gamma   90.00
#
_symmetry.space_group_name_H-M   'P 1'
#
loop_
_entity.id
_entity.type
_entity.pdbx_description
1 polymer ?
#
loop_
_entity_poly.entity_id
_entity_poly.type
_entity_poly.pdbx_seq_one_letter_code
_entity_poly.pdbx_strand_id
1 'polypeptide(L)'
;MRSLAAALLALTPTPALAHFLEIIPSSDIYGGGDVTIDLTFTHPMEHGPAMEMAEPETVGVMREGSVTDLHDRLKPREVDGVRAWRVSHKPDVPGGYLYFAVPQPYWEPGEGKHIIHYSKVIVDFASGEGWDALVGLPVEIQPLSRPYGLWTGNLFRGVALKDGKPLAGAVVEVEWRNDGSIKPPSDAFITQVTKTDSAGVFAYALPHAGWWGFNVLADSDAPLPSPEGKPAPVELGGTIWIHAVDMK
;
A
#
# COMPACT_ATOMS: atom_id res chain seq x y z
N MET A 1 -58.45 -13.34 7.82
CA MET A 1 -57.40 -12.74 6.96
C MET A 1 -56.20 -12.38 7.84
N ARG A 2 -55.12 -13.15 7.78
CA ARG A 2 -53.90 -12.90 8.56
C ARG A 2 -52.89 -12.24 7.61
N SER A 3 -52.60 -10.96 7.85
CA SER A 3 -51.57 -10.21 7.09
C SER A 3 -50.20 -10.69 7.56
N LEU A 4 -49.42 -11.32 6.66
CA LEU A 4 -47.99 -11.51 6.83
C LEU A 4 -47.29 -10.19 6.52
N ALA A 5 -46.73 -9.54 7.51
CA ALA A 5 -45.78 -8.47 7.33
C ALA A 5 -44.42 -9.09 7.00
N ALA A 6 -43.99 -8.97 5.75
CA ALA A 6 -42.62 -9.30 5.35
C ALA A 6 -41.68 -8.19 5.87
N ALA A 7 -40.85 -8.52 6.85
CA ALA A 7 -39.75 -7.62 7.26
C ALA A 7 -38.65 -7.67 6.17
N LEU A 8 -38.51 -6.59 5.41
CA LEU A 8 -37.33 -6.37 4.59
C LEU A 8 -36.14 -6.10 5.54
N LEU A 9 -35.24 -7.08 5.68
CA LEU A 9 -33.90 -6.80 6.21
C LEU A 9 -33.19 -5.94 5.17
N ALA A 10 -33.03 -4.66 5.47
CA ALA A 10 -32.12 -3.81 4.76
C ALA A 10 -30.69 -4.27 5.10
N LEU A 11 -30.03 -4.98 4.17
CA LEU A 11 -28.57 -5.13 4.22
C LEU A 11 -27.98 -3.73 4.03
N THR A 12 -27.53 -3.13 5.11
CA THR A 12 -26.65 -1.96 5.02
C THR A 12 -25.32 -2.48 4.46
N PRO A 13 -24.84 -1.96 3.32
CA PRO A 13 -23.49 -2.28 2.90
C PRO A 13 -22.52 -1.81 4.02
N THR A 14 -21.77 -2.74 4.57
CA THR A 14 -20.60 -2.39 5.38
C THR A 14 -19.66 -1.65 4.45
N PRO A 15 -19.13 -0.46 4.84
CA PRO A 15 -18.10 0.18 4.04
C PRO A 15 -16.94 -0.82 3.88
N ALA A 16 -16.53 -1.07 2.65
CA ALA A 16 -15.29 -1.77 2.39
C ALA A 16 -14.17 -0.83 2.85
N LEU A 17 -13.55 -1.15 3.96
CA LEU A 17 -12.38 -0.41 4.44
C LEU A 17 -11.18 -0.88 3.62
N ALA A 18 -10.46 0.07 3.04
CA ALA A 18 -9.26 -0.25 2.28
C ALA A 18 -8.14 -0.67 3.23
N HIS A 19 -7.65 -1.87 3.05
CA HIS A 19 -6.50 -2.38 3.80
C HIS A 19 -5.21 -1.93 3.12
N PHE A 20 -4.25 -1.42 3.87
CA PHE A 20 -2.95 -1.02 3.33
C PHE A 20 -1.81 -1.72 4.07
N LEU A 21 -0.90 -2.32 3.31
CA LEU A 21 0.42 -2.64 3.83
C LEU A 21 1.25 -1.35 3.78
N GLU A 22 1.38 -0.70 4.93
CA GLU A 22 2.34 0.39 5.10
C GLU A 22 3.76 -0.15 5.03
N ILE A 23 4.61 0.55 4.27
CA ILE A 23 6.06 0.37 4.24
C ILE A 23 6.68 1.76 4.34
N ILE A 24 6.86 2.22 5.59
CA ILE A 24 7.20 3.62 5.87
C ILE A 24 8.64 3.73 6.34
N PRO A 25 9.52 4.34 5.53
CA PRO A 25 10.90 4.59 5.92
C PRO A 25 11.00 5.76 6.90
N SER A 26 12.11 5.79 7.64
CA SER A 26 12.44 6.92 8.52
C SER A 26 12.58 8.25 7.77
N SER A 27 12.85 8.21 6.47
CA SER A 27 12.86 9.36 5.56
C SER A 27 12.78 8.87 4.11
N ASP A 28 12.15 9.64 3.23
CA ASP A 28 12.14 9.43 1.77
C ASP A 28 13.41 9.99 1.09
N ILE A 29 14.16 10.85 1.80
CA ILE A 29 15.47 11.37 1.38
C ILE A 29 16.52 10.91 2.39
N TYR A 30 17.54 10.19 1.89
CA TYR A 30 18.60 9.67 2.74
C TYR A 30 19.54 10.79 3.24
N GLY A 31 19.59 10.92 4.57
CA GLY A 31 20.44 11.88 5.27
C GLY A 31 21.66 11.27 5.97
N GLY A 32 21.89 9.97 5.79
CA GLY A 32 22.98 9.21 6.45
C GLY A 32 22.47 8.28 7.55
N GLY A 33 23.29 7.31 7.94
CA GLY A 33 22.96 6.31 8.95
C GLY A 33 22.13 5.12 8.42
N ASP A 34 21.31 4.52 9.27
CA ASP A 34 20.42 3.45 8.87
C ASP A 34 19.07 4.02 8.42
N VAL A 35 18.55 3.53 7.29
CA VAL A 35 17.14 3.66 6.91
C VAL A 35 16.38 2.59 7.66
N THR A 36 15.53 3.02 8.58
CA THR A 36 14.60 2.12 9.27
C THR A 36 13.27 2.16 8.57
N ILE A 37 12.69 1.00 8.32
CA ILE A 37 11.43 0.84 7.60
C ILE A 37 10.46 0.07 8.49
N ASP A 38 9.32 0.68 8.77
CA ASP A 38 8.22 0.08 9.50
C ASP A 38 7.22 -0.55 8.53
N LEU A 39 6.83 -1.79 8.81
CA LEU A 39 5.80 -2.52 8.10
C LEU A 39 4.63 -2.72 9.03
N THR A 40 3.45 -2.22 8.63
CA THR A 40 2.21 -2.30 9.41
C THR A 40 1.05 -2.55 8.46
N PHE A 41 0.12 -3.42 8.82
CA PHE A 41 -1.11 -3.62 8.06
C PHE A 41 -2.24 -2.91 8.77
N THR A 42 -2.91 -1.94 8.12
CA THR A 42 -3.83 -1.01 8.80
C THR A 42 -4.78 -0.30 7.83
N HIS A 43 -5.64 0.56 8.39
CA HIS A 43 -6.47 1.54 7.69
C HIS A 43 -5.88 2.94 7.92
N PRO A 44 -5.03 3.45 7.02
CA PRO A 44 -4.19 4.63 7.30
C PRO A 44 -4.97 5.90 7.62
N MET A 45 -6.04 6.20 6.86
CA MET A 45 -6.81 7.44 7.02
C MET A 45 -7.67 7.43 8.28
N GLU A 46 -8.14 6.29 8.73
CA GLU A 46 -8.90 6.19 9.97
C GLU A 46 -8.05 6.35 11.21
N HIS A 47 -6.72 6.32 11.06
CA HIS A 47 -5.81 6.10 12.18
C HIS A 47 -6.27 4.88 12.98
N GLY A 48 -6.80 3.89 12.23
CA GLY A 48 -7.44 2.70 12.75
C GLY A 48 -6.44 1.72 13.34
N PRO A 49 -6.93 0.72 14.08
CA PRO A 49 -6.03 -0.22 14.70
C PRO A 49 -5.21 -0.95 13.64
N ALA A 50 -3.96 -1.25 13.98
CA ALA A 50 -3.16 -2.16 13.21
C ALA A 50 -3.76 -3.57 13.27
N MET A 51 -3.63 -4.33 12.20
CA MET A 51 -4.03 -5.74 12.11
C MET A 51 -2.82 -6.64 12.31
N GLU A 52 -3.05 -7.83 12.87
CA GLU A 52 -1.99 -8.83 13.07
C GLU A 52 -1.33 -9.17 11.73
N MET A 53 -0.05 -8.91 11.63
CA MET A 53 0.73 -9.15 10.42
C MET A 53 1.62 -10.37 10.59
N ALA A 54 1.34 -11.43 9.83
CA ALA A 54 2.25 -12.57 9.72
C ALA A 54 3.62 -12.11 9.20
N GLU A 55 4.66 -12.89 9.42
CA GLU A 55 5.99 -12.59 8.87
C GLU A 55 5.92 -12.53 7.35
N PRO A 56 6.34 -11.42 6.69
CA PRO A 56 6.32 -11.31 5.25
C PRO A 56 7.11 -12.43 4.56
N GLU A 57 6.66 -12.88 3.40
CA GLU A 57 7.40 -13.86 2.60
C GLU A 57 8.73 -13.28 2.09
N THR A 58 8.71 -12.00 1.72
CA THR A 58 9.90 -11.30 1.22
C THR A 58 9.90 -9.87 1.72
N VAL A 59 11.05 -9.42 2.17
CA VAL A 59 11.36 -8.01 2.34
C VAL A 59 12.71 -7.75 1.70
N GLY A 60 12.76 -6.80 0.78
CA GLY A 60 13.96 -6.53 0.02
C GLY A 60 14.15 -5.07 -0.31
N VAL A 61 15.34 -4.77 -0.81
CA VAL A 61 15.66 -3.48 -1.43
C VAL A 61 16.27 -3.72 -2.81
N MET A 62 15.79 -3.00 -3.80
CA MET A 62 16.34 -3.00 -5.14
C MET A 62 17.06 -1.69 -5.43
N ARG A 63 18.25 -1.77 -6.01
CA ARG A 63 19.02 -0.67 -6.56
C ARG A 63 19.62 -1.08 -7.91
N GLU A 64 19.43 -0.25 -8.94
CA GLU A 64 19.94 -0.53 -10.30
C GLU A 64 19.64 -1.95 -10.80
N GLY A 65 18.42 -2.45 -10.53
CA GLY A 65 17.98 -3.77 -10.93
C GLY A 65 18.53 -4.93 -10.07
N SER A 66 19.42 -4.67 -9.12
CA SER A 66 19.93 -5.67 -8.19
C SER A 66 19.12 -5.68 -6.91
N VAL A 67 18.60 -6.84 -6.52
CA VAL A 67 17.82 -7.04 -5.29
C VAL A 67 18.73 -7.57 -4.18
N THR A 68 18.66 -6.92 -3.03
CA THR A 68 19.24 -7.41 -1.76
C THR A 68 18.10 -7.86 -0.87
N ASP A 69 18.14 -9.11 -0.43
CA ASP A 69 17.22 -9.66 0.56
C ASP A 69 17.51 -9.05 1.94
N LEU A 70 16.45 -8.59 2.61
CA LEU A 70 16.51 -8.01 3.96
C LEU A 70 15.75 -8.87 4.98
N HIS A 71 15.24 -10.04 4.61
CA HIS A 71 14.41 -10.89 5.45
C HIS A 71 15.11 -11.23 6.79
N ASP A 72 16.39 -11.58 6.77
CA ASP A 72 17.16 -11.88 7.99
C ASP A 72 17.35 -10.67 8.92
N ARG A 73 17.00 -9.47 8.46
CA ARG A 73 17.06 -8.23 9.25
C ARG A 73 15.70 -7.83 9.82
N LEU A 74 14.64 -8.58 9.52
CA LEU A 74 13.32 -8.35 10.08
C LEU A 74 13.35 -8.52 11.60
N LYS A 75 12.70 -7.58 12.27
CA LYS A 75 12.48 -7.64 13.71
C LYS A 75 11.00 -7.45 13.99
N PRO A 76 10.39 -8.31 14.80
CA PRO A 76 9.02 -8.09 15.24
C PRO A 76 8.94 -6.82 16.08
N ARG A 77 7.83 -6.12 15.96
CA ARG A 77 7.44 -5.00 16.82
C ARG A 77 5.96 -5.12 17.13
N GLU A 78 5.52 -4.43 18.16
CA GLU A 78 4.12 -4.32 18.53
C GLU A 78 3.59 -2.93 18.13
N VAL A 79 2.42 -2.90 17.51
CA VAL A 79 1.65 -1.69 17.20
C VAL A 79 0.20 -1.98 17.57
N ASP A 80 -0.41 -1.16 18.41
CA ASP A 80 -1.80 -1.33 18.88
C ASP A 80 -2.11 -2.72 19.49
N GLY A 81 -1.09 -3.37 20.07
CA GLY A 81 -1.21 -4.69 20.69
C GLY A 81 -1.12 -5.87 19.73
N VAL A 82 -0.84 -5.64 18.45
CA VAL A 82 -0.66 -6.68 17.42
C VAL A 82 0.72 -6.64 16.82
N ARG A 83 1.10 -7.74 16.16
CA ARG A 83 2.40 -7.88 15.52
C ARG A 83 2.48 -7.03 14.25
N ALA A 84 3.56 -6.29 14.15
CA ALA A 84 4.05 -5.59 13.00
C ALA A 84 5.55 -5.89 12.85
N TRP A 85 6.21 -5.33 11.82
CA TRP A 85 7.60 -5.64 11.55
C TRP A 85 8.42 -4.37 11.34
N ARG A 86 9.72 -4.50 11.49
CA ARG A 86 10.71 -3.45 11.22
C ARG A 86 11.93 -4.06 10.58
N VAL A 87 12.46 -3.37 9.59
CA VAL A 87 13.76 -3.72 8.99
C VAL A 87 14.66 -2.49 8.96
N SER A 88 15.96 -2.68 9.09
CA SER A 88 16.96 -1.62 8.96
C SER A 88 17.97 -1.97 7.88
N HIS A 89 18.30 -0.99 7.05
CA HIS A 89 19.29 -1.10 6.00
C HIS A 89 20.09 0.19 5.91
N LYS A 90 21.39 0.08 5.66
CA LYS A 90 22.27 1.22 5.47
C LYS A 90 22.63 1.35 4.00
N PRO A 91 22.10 2.36 3.28
CA PRO A 91 22.56 2.70 1.96
C PRO A 91 24.06 3.04 1.98
N ASP A 92 24.82 2.50 1.03
CA ASP A 92 26.28 2.62 0.98
C ASP A 92 26.79 3.50 -0.15
N VAL A 93 26.01 3.66 -1.22
CA VAL A 93 26.35 4.48 -2.38
C VAL A 93 25.14 5.28 -2.86
N PRO A 94 25.32 6.41 -3.55
CA PRO A 94 24.22 7.15 -4.16
C PRO A 94 23.37 6.30 -5.09
N GLY A 95 22.05 6.54 -5.11
CA GLY A 95 21.08 5.79 -5.91
C GLY A 95 19.66 5.90 -5.36
N GLY A 96 18.69 5.52 -6.17
CA GLY A 96 17.33 5.27 -5.73
C GLY A 96 17.23 3.87 -5.09
N TYR A 97 16.86 3.80 -3.82
CA TYR A 97 16.65 2.56 -3.09
C TYR A 97 15.16 2.25 -3.04
N LEU A 98 14.75 1.24 -3.76
CA LEU A 98 13.36 0.81 -3.83
C LEU A 98 13.15 -0.35 -2.85
N TYR A 99 12.60 -0.05 -1.68
CA TYR A 99 12.23 -1.04 -0.68
C TYR A 99 10.87 -1.62 -0.99
N PHE A 100 10.72 -2.93 -0.79
CA PHE A 100 9.46 -3.62 -1.06
C PHE A 100 9.21 -4.77 -0.08
N ALA A 101 7.95 -5.13 0.06
CA ALA A 101 7.51 -6.27 0.85
C ALA A 101 6.43 -7.07 0.12
N VAL A 102 6.54 -8.39 0.23
CA VAL A 102 5.54 -9.37 -0.18
C VAL A 102 4.96 -9.98 1.10
N PRO A 103 3.72 -9.67 1.47
CA PRO A 103 3.12 -10.21 2.68
C PRO A 103 2.62 -11.64 2.49
N GLN A 104 2.35 -12.34 3.60
CA GLN A 104 1.50 -13.52 3.60
C GLN A 104 0.05 -13.13 3.27
N PRO A 105 -0.73 -14.02 2.66
CA PRO A 105 -2.15 -13.77 2.44
C PRO A 105 -2.88 -13.50 3.77
N TYR A 106 -3.58 -12.39 3.84
CA TYR A 106 -4.46 -12.05 4.96
C TYR A 106 -5.88 -12.52 4.65
N TRP A 107 -6.50 -13.27 5.57
CA TRP A 107 -7.91 -13.64 5.44
C TRP A 107 -8.81 -12.54 5.97
N GLU A 108 -9.68 -12.00 5.11
CA GLU A 108 -10.68 -11.00 5.49
C GLU A 108 -12.06 -11.68 5.69
N PRO A 109 -12.45 -11.93 6.94
CA PRO A 109 -13.69 -12.66 7.22
C PRO A 109 -14.94 -11.90 6.77
N GLY A 110 -14.92 -10.56 6.83
CA GLY A 110 -16.04 -9.71 6.46
C GLY A 110 -16.40 -9.79 4.98
N GLU A 111 -15.40 -10.04 4.14
CA GLU A 111 -15.55 -10.13 2.69
C GLU A 111 -15.40 -11.54 2.14
N GLY A 112 -14.96 -12.49 2.97
CA GLY A 112 -14.82 -13.90 2.58
C GLY A 112 -13.74 -14.12 1.52
N LYS A 113 -12.68 -13.32 1.52
CA LYS A 113 -11.57 -13.36 0.56
C LYS A 113 -10.22 -13.27 1.25
N HIS A 114 -9.16 -13.65 0.54
CA HIS A 114 -7.79 -13.30 0.92
C HIS A 114 -7.38 -11.97 0.31
N ILE A 115 -6.53 -11.24 1.03
CA ILE A 115 -5.93 -9.97 0.59
C ILE A 115 -4.42 -10.15 0.57
N ILE A 116 -3.77 -9.76 -0.54
CA ILE A 116 -2.32 -9.74 -0.70
C ILE A 116 -1.94 -8.39 -1.30
N HIS A 117 -1.48 -7.45 -0.47
CA HIS A 117 -1.06 -6.13 -0.91
C HIS A 117 0.47 -6.04 -0.95
N TYR A 118 1.04 -6.21 -2.14
CA TYR A 118 2.46 -5.94 -2.42
C TYR A 118 2.72 -4.46 -2.23
N SER A 119 3.73 -4.12 -1.43
CA SER A 119 3.97 -2.71 -1.11
C SER A 119 5.41 -2.30 -1.38
N LYS A 120 5.59 -1.05 -1.83
CA LYS A 120 6.91 -0.47 -2.07
C LYS A 120 6.99 1.01 -1.70
N VAL A 121 8.22 1.45 -1.45
CA VAL A 121 8.58 2.86 -1.20
C VAL A 121 9.98 3.12 -1.76
N ILE A 122 10.21 4.34 -2.23
CA ILE A 122 11.52 4.74 -2.74
C ILE A 122 12.17 5.73 -1.75
N VAL A 123 13.44 5.48 -1.43
CA VAL A 123 14.30 6.40 -0.69
C VAL A 123 15.42 6.85 -1.59
N ASP A 124 15.53 8.17 -1.82
CA ASP A 124 16.60 8.75 -2.64
C ASP A 124 17.88 8.98 -1.84
N PHE A 125 19.00 8.51 -2.38
CA PHE A 125 20.32 8.87 -1.90
C PHE A 125 21.06 9.70 -2.98
N ALA A 126 20.73 10.98 -3.06
CA ALA A 126 21.46 12.02 -3.79
C ALA A 126 21.70 11.75 -5.29
N SER A 127 20.98 10.82 -5.94
CA SER A 127 21.18 10.51 -7.35
C SER A 127 20.07 11.02 -8.25
N GLY A 128 18.83 10.97 -7.77
CA GLY A 128 17.65 11.26 -8.57
C GLY A 128 17.35 10.23 -9.66
N GLU A 129 17.97 9.04 -9.63
CA GLU A 129 17.87 8.00 -10.65
C GLU A 129 17.27 6.71 -10.07
N GLY A 130 16.69 5.85 -10.93
CA GLY A 130 16.19 4.52 -10.56
C GLY A 130 14.86 4.51 -9.81
N TRP A 131 14.23 5.67 -9.63
CA TRP A 131 12.97 5.80 -8.88
C TRP A 131 11.75 5.21 -9.61
N ASP A 132 11.81 5.06 -10.93
CA ASP A 132 10.76 4.53 -11.79
C ASP A 132 10.93 3.03 -12.12
N ALA A 133 11.89 2.39 -11.48
CA ALA A 133 12.15 0.96 -11.67
C ALA A 133 11.00 0.08 -11.17
N LEU A 134 10.88 -1.10 -11.76
CA LEU A 134 9.95 -2.15 -11.37
C LEU A 134 10.68 -3.25 -10.60
N VAL A 135 10.10 -3.69 -9.50
CA VAL A 135 10.54 -4.89 -8.78
C VAL A 135 10.14 -6.16 -9.55
N GLY A 136 9.01 -6.09 -10.27
CA GLY A 136 8.38 -7.23 -10.92
C GLY A 136 7.35 -7.93 -10.03
N LEU A 137 6.69 -7.19 -9.16
CA LEU A 137 5.61 -7.69 -8.32
C LEU A 137 4.37 -8.03 -9.18
N PRO A 138 3.55 -9.03 -8.78
CA PRO A 138 2.36 -9.43 -9.54
C PRO A 138 1.40 -8.29 -9.83
N VAL A 139 1.18 -7.39 -8.87
CA VAL A 139 0.51 -6.10 -9.08
C VAL A 139 1.45 -5.01 -8.58
N GLU A 140 1.70 -4.00 -9.43
CA GLU A 140 2.70 -2.99 -9.12
C GLU A 140 2.32 -1.64 -9.74
N ILE A 141 2.64 -0.55 -9.08
CA ILE A 141 2.54 0.80 -9.62
C ILE A 141 3.93 1.25 -10.09
N GLN A 142 4.08 1.53 -11.40
CA GLN A 142 5.25 2.24 -11.91
C GLN A 142 5.02 3.74 -11.78
N PRO A 143 5.81 4.49 -10.99
CA PRO A 143 5.64 5.92 -10.90
C PRO A 143 5.99 6.60 -12.23
N LEU A 144 5.19 7.60 -12.63
CA LEU A 144 5.43 8.52 -13.74
C LEU A 144 5.82 9.92 -13.26
N SER A 145 5.68 10.18 -11.98
CA SER A 145 6.27 11.31 -11.29
C SER A 145 7.20 10.78 -10.21
N ARG A 146 8.30 11.47 -9.98
CA ARG A 146 9.26 11.10 -8.94
C ARG A 146 8.54 10.99 -7.58
N PRO A 147 8.63 9.85 -6.86
CA PRO A 147 7.78 9.57 -5.69
C PRO A 147 8.36 10.11 -4.36
N TYR A 148 9.33 11.00 -4.40
CA TYR A 148 9.95 11.68 -3.25
C TYR A 148 10.27 13.12 -3.59
N GLY A 149 10.54 13.94 -2.56
CA GLY A 149 10.79 15.36 -2.74
C GLY A 149 9.57 16.08 -3.34
N LEU A 150 8.37 15.72 -2.90
CA LEU A 150 7.11 16.26 -3.37
C LEU A 150 6.63 17.39 -2.46
N TRP A 151 6.06 18.41 -3.06
CA TRP A 151 5.33 19.45 -2.33
C TRP A 151 3.85 19.11 -2.23
N THR A 152 3.21 19.57 -1.16
CA THR A 152 1.75 19.62 -1.08
C THR A 152 1.19 20.34 -2.33
N GLY A 153 0.18 19.75 -2.96
CA GLY A 153 -0.40 20.22 -4.23
C GLY A 153 0.25 19.62 -5.48
N ASN A 154 1.38 18.91 -5.37
CA ASN A 154 1.93 18.18 -6.52
C ASN A 154 0.98 17.09 -7.01
N LEU A 155 1.00 16.86 -8.32
CA LEU A 155 0.30 15.77 -8.94
C LEU A 155 1.19 14.53 -8.98
N PHE A 156 0.80 13.46 -8.27
CA PHE A 156 1.40 12.15 -8.43
C PHE A 156 0.73 11.41 -9.59
N ARG A 157 1.54 10.77 -10.43
CA ARG A 157 1.09 9.96 -11.56
C ARG A 157 1.78 8.60 -11.51
N GLY A 158 1.03 7.55 -11.87
CA GLY A 158 1.57 6.20 -11.98
C GLY A 158 0.86 5.39 -13.06
N VAL A 159 1.50 4.30 -13.47
CA VAL A 159 0.90 3.24 -14.28
C VAL A 159 0.65 2.05 -13.36
N ALA A 160 -0.60 1.59 -13.29
CA ALA A 160 -0.97 0.34 -12.67
C ALA A 160 -0.61 -0.83 -13.60
N LEU A 161 0.08 -1.81 -13.06
CA LEU A 161 0.49 -3.01 -13.80
C LEU A 161 -0.01 -4.27 -13.09
N LYS A 162 -0.47 -5.26 -13.87
CA LYS A 162 -0.63 -6.65 -13.44
C LYS A 162 0.25 -7.52 -14.34
N ASP A 163 1.13 -8.32 -13.75
CA ASP A 163 2.10 -9.16 -14.46
C ASP A 163 2.91 -8.38 -15.52
N GLY A 164 3.34 -7.16 -15.14
CA GLY A 164 4.10 -6.26 -16.00
C GLY A 164 3.32 -5.61 -17.15
N LYS A 165 1.99 -5.78 -17.22
CA LYS A 165 1.14 -5.21 -18.27
C LYS A 165 0.23 -4.12 -17.70
N PRO A 166 0.01 -2.99 -18.44
CA PRO A 166 -0.91 -1.95 -18.01
C PRO A 166 -2.31 -2.48 -17.71
N LEU A 167 -2.86 -2.09 -16.57
CA LEU A 167 -4.18 -2.51 -16.08
C LEU A 167 -5.17 -1.36 -16.27
N ALA A 168 -5.92 -1.40 -17.38
CA ALA A 168 -6.89 -0.38 -17.73
C ALA A 168 -8.18 -0.50 -16.91
N GLY A 169 -8.75 0.65 -16.49
CA GLY A 169 -10.02 0.72 -15.75
C GLY A 169 -9.92 0.21 -14.30
N ALA A 170 -8.72 -0.10 -13.80
CA ALA A 170 -8.51 -0.56 -12.45
C ALA A 170 -8.87 0.52 -11.41
N VAL A 171 -9.39 0.07 -10.29
CA VAL A 171 -9.59 0.91 -9.11
C VAL A 171 -8.22 1.21 -8.49
N VAL A 172 -8.00 2.47 -8.16
CA VAL A 172 -6.84 2.93 -7.36
C VAL A 172 -7.39 3.60 -6.13
N GLU A 173 -7.17 3.00 -5.00
CA GLU A 173 -7.47 3.54 -3.68
C GLU A 173 -6.35 4.44 -3.21
N VAL A 174 -6.70 5.56 -2.60
CA VAL A 174 -5.74 6.56 -2.13
C VAL A 174 -6.08 6.93 -0.71
N GLU A 175 -5.13 6.75 0.20
CA GLU A 175 -5.27 7.16 1.59
C GLU A 175 -4.07 7.98 2.06
N TRP A 176 -4.36 9.02 2.83
CA TRP A 176 -3.36 9.72 3.60
C TRP A 176 -3.14 9.01 4.93
N ARG A 177 -1.88 8.83 5.32
CA ARG A 177 -1.54 8.29 6.62
C ARG A 177 -1.82 9.35 7.69
N ASN A 178 -3.00 9.25 8.28
CA ASN A 178 -3.49 10.18 9.30
C ASN A 178 -2.74 10.00 10.62
N ASP A 179 -2.27 11.07 11.18
CA ASP A 179 -1.65 11.11 12.51
C ASP A 179 -2.68 11.36 13.64
N GLY A 180 -3.97 11.28 13.32
CA GLY A 180 -5.08 11.57 14.21
C GLY A 180 -5.49 13.06 14.21
N SER A 181 -4.84 13.89 13.43
CA SER A 181 -5.13 15.34 13.34
C SER A 181 -6.38 15.66 12.53
N ILE A 182 -6.79 14.78 11.60
CA ILE A 182 -7.96 14.99 10.74
C ILE A 182 -9.02 13.92 11.04
N LYS A 183 -10.24 14.38 11.30
CA LYS A 183 -11.41 13.52 11.37
C LYS A 183 -12.16 13.58 10.04
N PRO A 184 -12.27 12.45 9.30
CA PRO A 184 -13.04 12.41 8.06
C PRO A 184 -14.50 12.81 8.29
N PRO A 185 -15.11 13.64 7.43
CA PRO A 185 -16.52 14.04 7.55
C PRO A 185 -17.51 12.86 7.37
N SER A 186 -17.13 11.87 6.59
CA SER A 186 -17.87 10.61 6.36
C SER A 186 -16.94 9.58 5.74
N ASP A 187 -17.39 8.31 5.64
CA ASP A 187 -16.63 7.18 5.09
C ASP A 187 -16.10 7.45 3.68
N ALA A 188 -16.83 8.20 2.85
CA ALA A 188 -16.37 8.57 1.50
C ALA A 188 -15.10 9.45 1.48
N PHE A 189 -14.68 10.01 2.61
CA PHE A 189 -13.43 10.77 2.76
C PHE A 189 -12.30 9.93 3.33
N ILE A 190 -12.54 8.69 3.75
CA ILE A 190 -11.52 7.79 4.27
C ILE A 190 -10.68 7.32 3.10
N THR A 191 -11.24 6.50 2.23
CA THR A 191 -10.59 6.02 1.03
C THR A 191 -11.02 6.84 -0.19
N GLN A 192 -10.09 7.60 -0.74
CA GLN A 192 -10.32 8.28 -2.02
C GLN A 192 -10.14 7.27 -3.16
N VAL A 193 -10.94 7.38 -4.19
CA VAL A 193 -10.92 6.43 -5.31
C VAL A 193 -10.75 7.16 -6.63
N THR A 194 -9.80 6.70 -7.43
CA THR A 194 -9.68 7.05 -8.85
C THR A 194 -9.60 5.78 -9.70
N LYS A 195 -9.62 5.92 -11.03
CA LYS A 195 -9.48 4.79 -11.95
C LYS A 195 -8.37 5.05 -12.96
N THR A 196 -7.74 3.99 -13.38
CA THR A 196 -6.78 4.05 -14.48
C THR A 196 -7.48 4.25 -15.82
N ASP A 197 -6.82 4.96 -16.73
CA ASP A 197 -7.25 5.11 -18.13
C ASP A 197 -6.95 3.84 -18.97
N SER A 198 -7.15 3.93 -20.29
CA SER A 198 -6.90 2.82 -21.22
C SER A 198 -5.42 2.39 -21.30
N ALA A 199 -4.50 3.21 -20.85
CA ALA A 199 -3.07 2.91 -20.77
C ALA A 199 -2.63 2.49 -19.36
N GLY A 200 -3.57 2.28 -18.42
CA GLY A 200 -3.28 1.95 -17.04
C GLY A 200 -2.81 3.15 -16.21
N VAL A 201 -2.89 4.38 -16.74
CA VAL A 201 -2.38 5.58 -16.07
C VAL A 201 -3.44 6.17 -15.13
N PHE A 202 -3.01 6.59 -13.95
CA PHE A 202 -3.80 7.40 -13.03
C PHE A 202 -3.02 8.64 -12.59
N ALA A 203 -3.73 9.60 -12.02
CA ALA A 203 -3.17 10.81 -11.43
C ALA A 203 -3.99 11.26 -10.23
N TYR A 204 -3.30 11.79 -9.21
CA TYR A 204 -3.94 12.31 -8.01
C TYR A 204 -3.13 13.47 -7.42
N ALA A 205 -3.79 14.56 -7.05
CA ALA A 205 -3.15 15.69 -6.39
C ALA A 205 -3.04 15.43 -4.88
N LEU A 206 -1.90 15.79 -4.29
CA LEU A 206 -1.60 15.58 -2.86
C LEU A 206 -2.06 16.80 -2.05
N PRO A 207 -3.26 16.78 -1.43
CA PRO A 207 -3.82 17.99 -0.80
C PRO A 207 -3.20 18.32 0.55
N HIS A 208 -2.43 17.42 1.15
CA HIS A 208 -1.87 17.55 2.49
C HIS A 208 -0.44 17.01 2.57
N ALA A 209 0.38 17.60 3.44
CA ALA A 209 1.70 17.05 3.76
C ALA A 209 1.58 15.72 4.51
N GLY A 210 2.58 14.86 4.38
CA GLY A 210 2.63 13.54 5.01
C GLY A 210 2.73 12.40 4.01
N TRP A 211 2.53 11.18 4.50
CA TRP A 211 2.60 9.96 3.71
C TRP A 211 1.27 9.65 3.03
N TRP A 212 1.34 9.29 1.76
CA TRP A 212 0.21 8.92 0.92
C TRP A 212 0.43 7.52 0.35
N GLY A 213 -0.54 6.64 0.57
CA GLY A 213 -0.58 5.31 -0.02
C GLY A 213 -1.48 5.30 -1.26
N PHE A 214 -1.00 4.70 -2.33
CA PHE A 214 -1.77 4.41 -3.55
C PHE A 214 -1.78 2.91 -3.72
N ASN A 215 -2.97 2.31 -3.76
CA ASN A 215 -3.16 0.87 -3.89
C ASN A 215 -4.02 0.55 -5.10
N VAL A 216 -3.44 -0.07 -6.12
CA VAL A 216 -4.21 -0.54 -7.28
C VAL A 216 -4.73 -1.94 -7.00
N LEU A 217 -6.03 -2.14 -7.21
CA LEU A 217 -6.71 -3.41 -6.97
C LEU A 217 -6.80 -4.26 -8.24
N ALA A 218 -6.58 -5.55 -8.07
CA ALA A 218 -6.75 -6.58 -9.11
C ALA A 218 -7.20 -7.90 -8.49
N ASP A 219 -7.89 -8.72 -9.27
CA ASP A 219 -8.22 -10.08 -8.86
C ASP A 219 -7.08 -11.05 -9.21
N SER A 220 -6.84 -12.03 -8.33
CA SER A 220 -5.98 -13.16 -8.64
C SER A 220 -6.69 -14.13 -9.58
N ASP A 221 -5.94 -14.73 -10.51
CA ASP A 221 -6.47 -15.76 -11.41
C ASP A 221 -6.67 -17.12 -10.71
N ALA A 222 -6.12 -17.29 -9.50
CA ALA A 222 -6.22 -18.52 -8.71
C ALA A 222 -6.77 -18.25 -7.31
N PRO A 223 -7.74 -19.06 -6.84
CA PRO A 223 -8.24 -18.97 -5.47
C PRO A 223 -7.22 -19.55 -4.47
N LEU A 224 -7.32 -19.14 -3.22
CA LEU A 224 -6.64 -19.77 -2.08
C LEU A 224 -7.66 -20.50 -1.19
N PRO A 225 -7.24 -21.50 -0.40
CA PRO A 225 -8.15 -22.16 0.54
C PRO A 225 -8.53 -21.19 1.68
N SER A 226 -9.84 -21.05 1.93
CA SER A 226 -10.36 -20.37 3.12
C SER A 226 -10.00 -21.16 4.39
N PRO A 227 -10.21 -20.60 5.61
CA PRO A 227 -10.04 -21.33 6.85
C PRO A 227 -10.85 -22.62 6.95
N GLU A 228 -11.97 -22.72 6.23
CA GLU A 228 -12.79 -23.95 6.14
C GLU A 228 -12.33 -24.90 5.03
N GLY A 229 -11.22 -24.61 4.35
CA GLY A 229 -10.65 -25.44 3.28
C GLY A 229 -11.38 -25.34 1.93
N LYS A 230 -12.27 -24.36 1.74
CA LYS A 230 -12.95 -24.12 0.47
C LYS A 230 -12.17 -23.09 -0.38
N PRO A 231 -12.23 -23.19 -1.71
CA PRO A 231 -11.66 -22.15 -2.56
C PRO A 231 -12.30 -20.77 -2.26
N ALA A 232 -11.48 -19.77 -2.02
CA ALA A 232 -11.90 -18.40 -1.78
C ALA A 232 -11.18 -17.44 -2.74
N PRO A 233 -11.82 -16.34 -3.18
CA PRO A 233 -11.20 -15.36 -4.05
C PRO A 233 -10.02 -14.69 -3.34
N VAL A 234 -9.10 -14.14 -4.15
CA VAL A 234 -7.94 -13.42 -3.66
C VAL A 234 -7.88 -12.05 -4.32
N GLU A 235 -7.92 -11.01 -3.53
CA GLU A 235 -7.64 -9.65 -3.95
C GLU A 235 -6.15 -9.41 -3.91
N LEU A 236 -5.61 -8.91 -5.02
CA LEU A 236 -4.24 -8.45 -5.12
C LEU A 236 -4.22 -6.92 -5.08
N GLY A 237 -3.30 -6.36 -4.29
CA GLY A 237 -3.05 -4.94 -4.26
C GLY A 237 -1.61 -4.63 -4.65
N GLY A 238 -1.40 -3.60 -5.47
CA GLY A 238 -0.09 -3.03 -5.74
C GLY A 238 0.03 -1.65 -5.11
N THR A 239 0.74 -1.54 -4.00
CA THR A 239 0.81 -0.32 -3.20
C THR A 239 2.15 0.40 -3.39
N ILE A 240 2.11 1.72 -3.52
CA ILE A 240 3.27 2.60 -3.43
C ILE A 240 3.03 3.68 -2.37
N TRP A 241 4.03 3.91 -1.54
CA TRP A 241 4.02 5.00 -0.56
C TRP A 241 4.89 6.15 -1.01
N ILE A 242 4.36 7.37 -0.90
CA ILE A 242 5.06 8.61 -1.26
C ILE A 242 4.89 9.65 -0.16
N HIS A 243 5.82 10.60 -0.07
CA HIS A 243 5.81 11.62 0.97
C HIS A 243 5.78 13.02 0.38
N ALA A 244 4.88 13.87 0.88
CA ALA A 244 4.79 15.28 0.50
C ALA A 244 5.05 16.18 1.71
N VAL A 245 5.63 17.35 1.45
CA VAL A 245 5.89 18.38 2.48
C VAL A 245 5.34 19.74 2.04
N ASP A 246 4.98 20.56 3.00
CA ASP A 246 4.54 21.94 2.71
C ASP A 246 5.70 22.83 2.31
N MET A 247 5.49 23.72 1.34
CA MET A 247 6.39 24.84 1.08
C MET A 247 6.38 25.77 2.30
N LYS A 248 7.55 26.03 2.82
CA LYS A 248 7.74 26.97 3.94
C LYS A 248 8.16 28.33 3.41
#